data_798e3ab09b5baff31099306bca329068
#
_entry.id   798e3ab09b5baff31099306bca329068
#
_cell.length_a   1.000
_cell.length_b   1.000
_cell.length_c   1.000
_cell.angle_alpha   90.00
_cell.angle_beta   90.00
_cell.angle_gamma   90.00
#
_symmetry.space_group_name_H-M   'P 1'
#
loop_
_entity.id
_entity.type
_entity.pdbx_description
1 polymer ?
#
loop_
_entity_poly.entity_id
_entity_poly.type
_entity_poly.pdbx_seq_one_letter_code
_entity_poly.pdbx_strand_id
1 'polypeptide(L)'
;MPTTYANDIRPKIRMVDVNCMTGRGYRIGEAQWMCDAAASHGFDDHGNARIVYDQLSQGSMPPDGAWPQDWLDTYQAWMTDGFQP
;
A
#
# COMPACT_ATOMS: atom_id res chain seq x y z
N MET A 1 -18.68 5.68 3.52
CA MET A 1 -18.37 4.79 2.38
C MET A 1 -17.09 4.04 2.69
N PRO A 2 -16.97 2.78 2.28
CA PRO A 2 -15.74 2.04 2.54
C PRO A 2 -14.57 2.66 1.77
N THR A 3 -13.39 2.59 2.35
CA THR A 3 -12.16 3.02 1.72
C THR A 3 -11.76 2.00 0.65
N THR A 4 -11.44 2.47 -0.54
CA THR A 4 -11.06 1.59 -1.65
C THR A 4 -9.67 1.94 -2.17
N TYR A 5 -9.01 0.96 -2.78
CA TYR A 5 -7.70 1.18 -3.39
C TYR A 5 -7.80 2.23 -4.50
N ALA A 6 -8.75 2.09 -5.41
CA ALA A 6 -8.87 2.98 -6.56
C ALA A 6 -9.13 4.43 -6.18
N ASN A 7 -9.94 4.65 -5.14
CA ASN A 7 -10.37 6.00 -4.77
C ASN A 7 -9.47 6.65 -3.72
N ASP A 8 -8.92 5.85 -2.80
CA ASP A 8 -8.27 6.39 -1.60
C ASP A 8 -6.77 6.13 -1.54
N ILE A 9 -6.30 5.05 -2.14
CA ILE A 9 -4.89 4.65 -2.08
C ILE A 9 -4.16 5.03 -3.36
N ARG A 10 -4.68 4.61 -4.52
CA ARG A 10 -4.00 4.82 -5.81
C ARG A 10 -3.69 6.29 -6.10
N PRO A 11 -4.61 7.25 -5.81
CA PRO A 11 -4.29 8.67 -6.05
C PRO A 11 -3.13 9.22 -5.23
N LYS A 12 -2.76 8.56 -4.13
CA LYS A 12 -1.63 8.97 -3.28
C LYS A 12 -0.30 8.45 -3.80
N ILE A 13 -0.34 7.49 -4.74
CA ILE A 13 0.85 6.84 -5.28
C ILE A 13 1.24 7.54 -6.57
N ARG A 14 2.46 8.09 -6.61
CA ARG A 14 2.98 8.77 -7.80
C ARG A 14 3.63 7.76 -8.72
N MET A 15 3.78 8.10 -10.00
CA MET A 15 4.45 7.22 -10.96
C MET A 15 5.90 6.94 -10.55
N VAL A 16 6.59 7.91 -9.97
CA VAL A 16 7.96 7.72 -9.48
C VAL A 16 7.98 6.67 -8.36
N ASP A 17 6.97 6.64 -7.51
CA ASP A 17 6.84 5.63 -6.45
C ASP A 17 6.62 4.24 -7.04
N VAL A 18 5.73 4.13 -8.04
CA VAL A 18 5.47 2.88 -8.74
C VAL A 18 6.75 2.32 -9.34
N ASN A 19 7.50 3.15 -10.06
CA ASN A 19 8.74 2.72 -10.70
C ASN A 19 9.78 2.26 -9.70
N CYS A 20 9.96 3.02 -8.61
CA CYS A 20 10.93 2.71 -7.58
C CYS A 20 10.58 1.40 -6.86
N MET A 21 9.32 1.25 -6.49
CA MET A 21 8.88 0.09 -5.70
C MET A 21 8.76 -1.18 -6.54
N THR A 22 8.39 -1.06 -7.82
CA THR A 22 8.38 -2.20 -8.72
C THR A 22 9.79 -2.79 -8.85
N GLY A 23 10.81 -1.95 -8.85
CA GLY A 23 12.20 -2.40 -8.86
C GLY A 23 12.58 -3.20 -7.63
N ARG A 24 11.87 -3.02 -6.52
CA ARG A 24 12.04 -3.80 -5.28
C ARG A 24 11.10 -4.99 -5.18
N GLY A 25 10.27 -5.24 -6.20
CA GLY A 25 9.30 -6.31 -6.20
C GLY A 25 7.94 -5.95 -5.61
N TYR A 26 7.70 -4.68 -5.29
CA TYR A 26 6.43 -4.21 -4.74
C TYR A 26 5.63 -3.51 -5.83
N ARG A 27 4.56 -4.16 -6.30
CA ARG A 27 3.76 -3.66 -7.43
C ARG A 27 2.62 -2.78 -6.94
N ILE A 28 2.98 -1.68 -6.29
CA ILE A 28 2.01 -0.80 -5.61
C ILE A 28 1.04 -0.11 -6.56
N GLY A 29 1.36 -0.01 -7.84
CA GLY A 29 0.45 0.55 -8.85
C GLY A 29 -0.59 -0.42 -9.38
N GLU A 30 -0.57 -1.69 -8.95
CA GLU A 30 -1.48 -2.72 -9.44
C GLU A 30 -2.48 -3.11 -8.35
N ALA A 31 -3.76 -2.86 -8.61
CA ALA A 31 -4.82 -3.20 -7.65
C ALA A 31 -4.85 -4.69 -7.35
N GLN A 32 -4.65 -5.53 -8.36
CA GLN A 32 -4.65 -6.98 -8.18
C GLN A 32 -3.58 -7.43 -7.21
N TRP A 33 -2.38 -6.86 -7.30
CA TRP A 33 -1.29 -7.20 -6.38
C TRP A 33 -1.56 -6.67 -4.98
N MET A 34 -2.02 -5.41 -4.88
CA MET A 34 -2.28 -4.77 -3.59
C MET A 34 -3.45 -5.39 -2.84
N CYS A 35 -4.44 -5.91 -3.55
CA CYS A 35 -5.64 -6.51 -2.94
C CYS A 35 -5.53 -8.03 -2.83
N ASP A 36 -4.39 -8.62 -3.19
CA ASP A 36 -4.19 -10.07 -3.12
C ASP A 36 -4.25 -10.54 -1.66
N ALA A 37 -5.16 -11.46 -1.37
CA ALA A 37 -5.37 -11.98 -0.02
C ALA A 37 -4.35 -13.02 0.41
N ALA A 38 -3.44 -13.44 -0.46
CA ALA A 38 -2.49 -14.50 -0.17
C ALA A 38 -1.52 -14.11 0.95
N ALA A 39 -1.13 -15.09 1.75
CA ALA A 39 -0.08 -14.92 2.75
C ALA A 39 1.26 -14.70 2.05
N SER A 40 2.01 -13.70 2.50
CA SER A 40 3.33 -13.39 1.96
C SER A 40 4.08 -12.46 2.92
N HIS A 41 5.38 -12.31 2.70
CA HIS A 41 6.21 -11.36 3.44
C HIS A 41 6.13 -11.52 4.96
N GLY A 42 5.79 -12.72 5.45
CA GLY A 42 5.68 -12.97 6.89
C GLY A 42 4.30 -12.68 7.49
N PHE A 43 3.32 -12.32 6.68
CA PHE A 43 1.94 -12.06 7.13
C PHE A 43 1.01 -13.20 6.70
N ASP A 44 -0.02 -13.46 7.51
CA ASP A 44 -0.93 -14.58 7.31
C ASP A 44 -1.95 -14.35 6.20
N ASP A 45 -2.24 -13.08 5.87
CA ASP A 45 -3.14 -12.69 4.80
C ASP A 45 -2.77 -11.31 4.28
N HIS A 46 -3.14 -11.02 3.03
CA HIS A 46 -2.89 -9.71 2.41
C HIS A 46 -1.46 -9.24 2.63
N GLY A 47 -0.49 -10.16 2.50
CA GLY A 47 0.90 -9.88 2.79
C GLY A 47 1.47 -8.75 1.97
N ASN A 48 1.05 -8.63 0.71
CA ASN A 48 1.53 -7.57 -0.16
C ASN A 48 1.16 -6.18 0.38
N ALA A 49 -0.11 -5.98 0.72
CA ALA A 49 -0.56 -4.69 1.25
C ALA A 49 0.03 -4.41 2.62
N ARG A 50 0.17 -5.42 3.45
CA ARG A 50 0.71 -5.25 4.80
C ARG A 50 2.19 -4.89 4.81
N ILE A 51 2.99 -5.52 3.95
CA ILE A 51 4.43 -5.18 3.88
C ILE A 51 4.61 -3.75 3.34
N VAL A 52 3.78 -3.31 2.42
CA VAL A 52 3.82 -1.94 1.90
C VAL A 52 3.49 -0.96 3.03
N TYR A 53 2.47 -1.22 3.83
CA TYR A 53 2.14 -0.37 4.98
C TYR A 53 3.32 -0.29 5.96
N ASP A 54 3.96 -1.41 6.23
CA ASP A 54 5.12 -1.47 7.13
C ASP A 54 6.23 -0.55 6.63
N GLN A 55 6.54 -0.61 5.33
CA GLN A 55 7.55 0.26 4.72
C GLN A 55 7.15 1.74 4.77
N LEU A 56 5.88 2.05 4.51
CA LEU A 56 5.39 3.43 4.57
C LEU A 56 5.46 3.98 5.99
N SER A 57 5.07 3.20 6.98
CA SER A 57 5.05 3.64 8.38
C SER A 57 6.45 3.81 8.96
N GLN A 58 7.42 3.07 8.45
CA GLN A 58 8.82 3.19 8.87
C GLN A 58 9.55 4.35 8.17
N GLY A 59 8.94 4.97 7.17
CA GLY A 59 9.56 6.05 6.42
C GLY A 59 10.56 5.61 5.36
N SER A 60 10.66 4.30 5.08
CA SER A 60 11.56 3.81 4.03
C SER A 60 10.97 3.96 2.63
N MET A 61 9.69 4.27 2.54
CA MET A 61 8.98 4.60 1.30
C MET A 61 8.07 5.79 1.53
N PRO A 62 7.92 6.67 0.54
CA PRO A 62 8.75 6.80 -0.67
C PRO A 62 10.15 7.34 -0.32
N PRO A 63 11.16 7.18 -1.19
CA PRO A 63 12.54 7.53 -0.87
C PRO A 63 12.77 9.03 -0.61
N ASP A 64 11.91 9.88 -1.14
CA ASP A 64 12.04 11.35 -1.02
C ASP A 64 11.22 11.94 0.14
N GLY A 65 10.66 11.11 1.00
CA GLY A 65 9.94 11.59 2.17
C GLY A 65 8.84 10.63 2.62
N ALA A 66 8.65 10.54 3.94
CA ALA A 66 7.61 9.69 4.51
C ALA A 66 6.22 10.23 4.21
N TRP A 67 5.23 9.33 4.14
CA TRP A 67 3.84 9.74 4.01
C TRP A 67 3.38 10.50 5.26
N PRO A 68 2.53 11.53 5.11
CA PRO A 68 1.89 12.16 6.24
C PRO A 68 1.05 11.18 7.05
N GLN A 69 0.85 11.46 8.34
CA GLN A 69 0.09 10.57 9.21
C GLN A 69 -1.35 10.33 8.73
N ASP A 70 -2.00 11.36 8.19
CA ASP A 70 -3.37 11.20 7.68
C ASP A 70 -3.43 10.25 6.48
N TRP A 71 -2.39 10.18 5.67
CA TRP A 71 -2.30 9.21 4.57
C TRP A 71 -2.11 7.79 5.10
N LEU A 72 -1.30 7.64 6.14
CA LEU A 72 -1.12 6.35 6.81
C LEU A 72 -2.42 5.89 7.45
N ASP A 73 -3.16 6.82 8.06
CA ASP A 73 -4.47 6.52 8.65
C ASP A 73 -5.47 6.06 7.59
N THR A 74 -5.46 6.69 6.42
CA THR A 74 -6.31 6.28 5.29
C THR A 74 -5.94 4.89 4.80
N TYR A 75 -4.66 4.58 4.69
CA TYR A 75 -4.20 3.26 4.30
C TYR A 75 -4.66 2.20 5.31
N GLN A 76 -4.54 2.51 6.60
CA GLN A 76 -4.97 1.61 7.66
C GLN A 76 -6.48 1.39 7.61
N ALA A 77 -7.26 2.43 7.34
CA ALA A 77 -8.71 2.31 7.16
C ALA A 77 -9.05 1.40 5.98
N TRP A 78 -8.29 1.52 4.88
CA TRP A 78 -8.46 0.65 3.73
C TRP A 78 -8.23 -0.82 4.10
N MET A 79 -7.18 -1.10 4.85
CA MET A 79 -6.91 -2.46 5.33
C MET A 79 -8.03 -2.97 6.23
N THR A 80 -8.51 -2.13 7.14
CA THR A 80 -9.61 -2.47 8.06
C THR A 80 -10.91 -2.73 7.30
N ASP A 81 -11.15 -2.00 6.21
CA ASP A 81 -12.34 -2.16 5.39
C ASP A 81 -12.27 -3.38 4.45
N GLY A 82 -11.23 -4.16 4.52
CA GLY A 82 -11.11 -5.43 3.80
C GLY A 82 -10.34 -5.36 2.50
N PHE A 83 -9.44 -4.37 2.34
CA PHE A 83 -8.58 -4.26 1.16
C PHE A 83 -9.38 -4.18 -0.14
N GLN A 84 -10.41 -3.34 -0.16
CA GLN A 84 -11.32 -3.20 -1.30
C GLN A 84 -10.57 -2.62 -2.52
N PRO A 85 -10.84 -3.14 -3.73
CA PRO A 85 -10.15 -2.69 -4.94
C PRO A 85 -10.48 -1.26 -5.36
#